data_0b9662dc1af0d6f9f61792a86cc8e771
#
_entry.id   0b9662dc1af0d6f9f61792a86cc8e771
#
_cell.length_a   1.000
_cell.length_b   1.000
_cell.length_c   1.000
_cell.angle_alpha   90.00
_cell.angle_beta   90.00
_cell.angle_gamma   90.00
#
_symmetry.space_group_name_H-M   'P 1'
#
loop_
_entity.id
_entity.type
_entity.pdbx_description
1 polymer ?
#
loop_
_entity_poly.entity_id
_entity_poly.type
_entity_poly.pdbx_seq_one_letter_code
_entity_poly.pdbx_strand_id
1 'polypeptide(L)'
;MDQIVNRFLKYVSFDTQSDEASSCTPSTEKQFRLAEYLVEELRAVGLEEVEMDAQGYVYATLPSNVEHAVPTIGFIAHIDTSPDASGANVQPRIVQNYDGTDIVLDAEAGFVTAVEKFPELLRHVGEDIIVTNGHTLLGADDKAGIAEIVSAMAYLVQHPEVKHGRVRVAFNPDEEIGRGAHQFDVERFGCEWAYTMDGGEVGELEFENFNAASARIDITGVSVHPGFAKDKMVNAARLATELVQKMPAAEVPEATTGYEGFFHLTGLSGSVERATLNFIIRDHDRERFEARKAMLRGLVQGMNLKYGYEAIALQLDDTYYNMREKVEPVMHIIDIAREAMEAAGVEPQIKAIRGGTDGAQLSFMGLPCPNVFAGGLNFHGPHEFLPIPNLKKACEVVINIVRLTEARYR
;
A
#
# COMPACT_ATOMS: atom_id res chain seq x y z
N MET A 1 19.81 19.53 12.14
CA MET A 1 18.90 18.74 11.28
C MET A 1 17.92 18.04 12.20
N ASP A 2 16.62 18.07 11.91
CA ASP A 2 15.62 17.49 12.81
C ASP A 2 15.79 15.97 12.93
N GLN A 3 15.52 15.44 14.12
CA GLN A 3 15.71 14.00 14.39
C GLN A 3 14.90 13.11 13.44
N ILE A 4 13.67 13.51 13.07
CA ILE A 4 12.82 12.75 12.14
C ILE A 4 13.44 12.67 10.75
N VAL A 5 14.03 13.75 10.24
CA VAL A 5 14.72 13.75 8.94
C VAL A 5 15.94 12.83 8.98
N ASN A 6 16.69 12.84 10.08
CA ASN A 6 17.84 11.96 10.24
C ASN A 6 17.43 10.48 10.28
N ARG A 7 16.29 10.14 10.94
CA ARG A 7 15.72 8.79 10.92
C ARG A 7 15.37 8.39 9.51
N PHE A 8 14.59 9.19 8.81
CA PHE A 8 14.19 8.91 7.44
C PHE A 8 15.42 8.67 6.53
N LEU A 9 16.39 9.59 6.53
CA LEU A 9 17.63 9.44 5.74
C LEU A 9 18.42 8.18 6.12
N LYS A 10 18.36 7.77 7.39
CA LYS A 10 18.96 6.51 7.84
C LYS A 10 18.21 5.31 7.29
N TYR A 11 16.89 5.30 7.37
CA TYR A 11 16.07 4.15 6.94
C TYR A 11 16.14 3.91 5.44
N VAL A 12 16.13 4.96 4.61
CA VAL A 12 16.28 4.82 3.16
C VAL A 12 17.67 4.32 2.74
N SER A 13 18.68 4.36 3.62
CA SER A 13 19.99 3.78 3.35
C SER A 13 20.01 2.24 3.36
N PHE A 14 18.97 1.61 3.88
CA PHE A 14 18.80 0.15 3.83
C PHE A 14 18.11 -0.24 2.52
N ASP A 15 18.70 -1.17 1.79
CA ASP A 15 18.02 -1.85 0.69
C ASP A 15 17.06 -2.90 1.28
N THR A 16 15.77 -2.72 1.04
CA THR A 16 14.71 -3.57 1.58
C THR A 16 13.71 -3.99 0.50
N GLN A 17 14.09 -3.91 -0.76
CA GLN A 17 13.21 -4.25 -1.88
C GLN A 17 12.66 -5.67 -1.76
N SER A 18 11.35 -5.82 -1.90
CA SER A 18 10.64 -7.09 -1.92
C SER A 18 10.79 -7.82 -3.26
N ASP A 19 10.39 -9.09 -3.31
CA ASP A 19 10.46 -9.95 -4.49
C ASP A 19 9.18 -10.78 -4.64
N GLU A 20 8.37 -10.47 -5.64
CA GLU A 20 7.12 -11.20 -5.96
C GLU A 20 7.34 -12.68 -6.29
N ALA A 21 8.50 -13.05 -6.82
CA ALA A 21 8.82 -14.42 -7.20
C ALA A 21 9.18 -15.30 -5.99
N SER A 22 9.50 -14.72 -4.85
CA SER A 22 9.80 -15.43 -3.61
C SER A 22 8.56 -16.04 -2.98
N SER A 23 8.69 -17.23 -2.39
CA SER A 23 7.65 -17.87 -1.58
C SER A 23 7.88 -17.73 -0.07
N CYS A 24 8.97 -17.07 0.33
CA CYS A 24 9.32 -16.85 1.73
C CYS A 24 8.70 -15.55 2.26
N THR A 25 8.69 -15.39 3.58
CA THR A 25 8.41 -14.14 4.29
C THR A 25 9.53 -13.90 5.32
N PRO A 26 10.24 -12.78 5.27
CA PRO A 26 10.18 -11.78 4.20
C PRO A 26 10.61 -12.36 2.85
N SER A 27 10.14 -11.76 1.77
CA SER A 27 10.44 -12.19 0.41
C SER A 27 11.92 -12.04 0.06
N THR A 28 12.62 -11.15 0.76
CA THR A 28 14.07 -10.95 0.65
C THR A 28 14.71 -10.83 2.03
N GLU A 29 15.84 -11.49 2.23
CA GLU A 29 16.59 -11.45 3.52
C GLU A 29 17.09 -10.04 3.87
N LYS A 30 17.26 -9.16 2.89
CA LYS A 30 17.74 -7.79 3.12
C LYS A 30 16.78 -6.93 3.95
N GLN A 31 15.51 -7.28 4.01
CA GLN A 31 14.52 -6.60 4.85
C GLN A 31 14.83 -6.77 6.35
N PHE A 32 15.39 -7.89 6.77
CA PHE A 32 15.81 -8.11 8.17
C PHE A 32 16.76 -7.04 8.69
N ARG A 33 17.61 -6.46 7.84
CA ARG A 33 18.59 -5.45 8.28
C ARG A 33 17.94 -4.19 8.83
N LEU A 34 16.87 -3.72 8.19
CA LEU A 34 16.10 -2.59 8.71
C LEU A 34 15.30 -3.02 9.95
N ALA A 35 14.69 -4.20 9.93
CA ALA A 35 13.94 -4.73 11.06
C ALA A 35 14.82 -4.84 12.33
N GLU A 36 16.02 -5.40 12.22
CA GLU A 36 17.00 -5.47 13.31
C GLU A 36 17.42 -4.08 13.83
N TYR A 37 17.66 -3.14 12.90
CA TYR A 37 17.97 -1.76 13.26
C TYR A 37 16.84 -1.10 14.04
N LEU A 38 15.59 -1.31 13.62
CA LEU A 38 14.40 -0.79 14.29
C LEU A 38 14.23 -1.36 15.70
N VAL A 39 14.49 -2.65 15.90
CA VAL A 39 14.50 -3.26 17.25
C VAL A 39 15.47 -2.54 18.19
N GLU A 40 16.67 -2.25 17.71
CA GLU A 40 17.69 -1.54 18.50
C GLU A 40 17.26 -0.09 18.81
N GLU A 41 16.72 0.60 17.79
CA GLU A 41 16.30 1.99 17.95
C GLU A 41 15.08 2.12 18.88
N LEU A 42 14.08 1.23 18.76
CA LEU A 42 12.90 1.24 19.63
C LEU A 42 13.27 1.01 21.10
N ARG A 43 14.22 0.11 21.36
CA ARG A 43 14.79 -0.09 22.70
C ARG A 43 15.51 1.17 23.21
N ALA A 44 16.30 1.81 22.35
CA ALA A 44 17.02 3.05 22.68
C ALA A 44 16.07 4.23 22.92
N VAL A 45 14.94 4.27 22.23
CA VAL A 45 13.85 5.25 22.47
C VAL A 45 13.19 5.02 23.82
N GLY A 46 13.19 3.79 24.34
CA GLY A 46 12.62 3.44 25.65
C GLY A 46 11.26 2.75 25.57
N LEU A 47 10.92 2.15 24.41
CA LEU A 47 9.75 1.31 24.30
C LEU A 47 9.98 -0.04 24.98
N GLU A 48 8.90 -0.67 25.42
CA GLU A 48 8.86 -1.97 26.06
C GLU A 48 8.39 -3.06 25.09
N GLU A 49 8.57 -4.33 25.48
CA GLU A 49 8.14 -5.50 24.69
C GLU A 49 8.64 -5.44 23.22
N VAL A 50 9.87 -4.92 23.03
CA VAL A 50 10.45 -4.78 21.69
C VAL A 50 10.98 -6.12 21.21
N GLU A 51 10.40 -6.63 20.15
CA GLU A 51 10.73 -7.94 19.60
C GLU A 51 10.56 -7.96 18.08
N MET A 52 11.29 -8.87 17.46
CA MET A 52 11.16 -9.22 16.03
C MET A 52 10.87 -10.71 15.96
N ASP A 53 9.88 -11.11 15.20
CA ASP A 53 9.60 -12.52 14.96
C ASP A 53 10.47 -13.14 13.85
N ALA A 54 10.26 -14.43 13.61
CA ALA A 54 11.05 -15.18 12.62
C ALA A 54 10.77 -14.75 11.17
N GLN A 55 9.67 -14.06 10.93
CA GLN A 55 9.24 -13.54 9.63
C GLN A 55 9.62 -12.06 9.43
N GLY A 56 10.29 -11.44 10.41
CA GLY A 56 10.77 -10.06 10.31
C GLY A 56 9.75 -9.00 10.72
N TYR A 57 8.60 -9.38 11.27
CA TYR A 57 7.68 -8.42 11.88
C TYR A 57 8.27 -7.89 13.19
N VAL A 58 8.34 -6.59 13.32
CA VAL A 58 8.82 -5.91 14.53
C VAL A 58 7.63 -5.37 15.31
N TYR A 59 7.58 -5.64 16.61
CA TYR A 59 6.55 -5.15 17.52
C TYR A 59 7.19 -4.41 18.70
N ALA A 60 6.52 -3.35 19.18
CA ALA A 60 6.92 -2.68 20.42
C ALA A 60 5.71 -2.03 21.10
N THR A 61 5.89 -1.66 22.38
CA THR A 61 4.87 -1.06 23.23
C THR A 61 5.37 0.24 23.85
N LEU A 62 4.57 1.28 23.74
CA LEU A 62 4.63 2.42 24.64
C LEU A 62 3.59 2.19 25.75
N PRO A 63 4.01 1.97 27.02
CA PRO A 63 3.08 1.69 28.12
C PRO A 63 2.21 2.92 28.42
N SER A 64 1.00 2.68 28.93
CA SER A 64 0.09 3.75 29.36
C SER A 64 0.73 4.62 30.45
N ASN A 65 0.53 5.92 30.41
CA ASN A 65 0.91 6.86 31.47
C ASN A 65 -0.28 7.42 32.26
N VAL A 66 -1.46 6.75 32.15
CA VAL A 66 -2.69 7.04 32.89
C VAL A 66 -3.20 5.81 33.62
N GLU A 67 -4.00 6.01 34.68
CA GLU A 67 -4.55 4.92 35.50
C GLU A 67 -5.93 4.44 35.05
N HIS A 68 -6.69 5.30 34.35
CA HIS A 68 -8.01 4.93 33.82
C HIS A 68 -7.88 4.09 32.55
N ALA A 69 -8.92 3.34 32.24
CA ALA A 69 -8.95 2.49 31.06
C ALA A 69 -9.02 3.32 29.78
N VAL A 70 -8.07 3.11 28.89
CA VAL A 70 -8.03 3.67 27.53
C VAL A 70 -7.80 2.51 26.58
N PRO A 71 -8.52 2.43 25.45
CA PRO A 71 -8.28 1.41 24.43
C PRO A 71 -6.82 1.37 24.00
N THR A 72 -6.28 0.17 23.79
CA THR A 72 -4.97 0.00 23.17
C THR A 72 -5.10 0.24 21.66
N ILE A 73 -4.33 1.19 21.15
CA ILE A 73 -4.29 1.52 19.73
C ILE A 73 -2.95 1.19 19.10
N GLY A 74 -2.94 0.99 17.78
CA GLY A 74 -1.74 0.63 17.05
C GLY A 74 -1.40 1.60 15.91
N PHE A 75 -0.09 1.66 15.58
CA PHE A 75 0.41 2.28 14.35
C PHE A 75 1.29 1.28 13.62
N ILE A 76 1.13 1.21 12.31
CA ILE A 76 1.78 0.23 11.45
C ILE A 76 2.38 0.95 10.24
N ALA A 77 3.57 0.53 9.82
CA ALA A 77 4.23 0.95 8.58
C ALA A 77 5.01 -0.23 8.00
N HIS A 78 5.22 -0.27 6.70
CA HIS A 78 5.97 -1.36 6.10
C HIS A 78 7.46 -1.05 5.91
N ILE A 79 8.29 -2.09 5.96
CA ILE A 79 9.75 -1.96 5.87
C ILE A 79 10.29 -2.16 4.45
N ASP A 80 9.56 -2.87 3.61
CA ASP A 80 9.99 -3.14 2.25
C ASP A 80 9.78 -1.94 1.32
N THR A 81 10.39 -2.01 0.17
CA THR A 81 10.18 -1.07 -0.93
C THR A 81 9.77 -1.83 -2.18
N SER A 82 9.02 -1.15 -3.05
CA SER A 82 8.49 -1.69 -4.29
C SER A 82 9.55 -2.35 -5.18
N PRO A 83 9.21 -3.48 -5.82
CA PRO A 83 10.05 -4.08 -6.85
C PRO A 83 10.09 -3.28 -8.17
N ASP A 84 9.24 -2.26 -8.36
CA ASP A 84 9.12 -1.50 -9.61
C ASP A 84 10.37 -0.68 -9.96
N ALA A 85 11.10 -0.21 -8.94
CA ALA A 85 12.36 0.50 -9.10
C ALA A 85 13.37 0.06 -8.05
N SER A 86 14.67 0.20 -8.36
CA SER A 86 15.73 -0.18 -7.42
C SER A 86 15.66 0.62 -6.13
N GLY A 87 15.69 -0.07 -4.98
CA GLY A 87 15.87 0.50 -3.64
C GLY A 87 17.31 0.36 -3.11
N ALA A 88 18.26 -0.06 -3.96
CA ALA A 88 19.65 -0.30 -3.58
C ALA A 88 20.51 0.96 -3.73
N ASN A 89 21.28 1.28 -2.70
CA ASN A 89 22.19 2.43 -2.68
C ASN A 89 21.49 3.78 -2.94
N VAL A 90 20.34 3.99 -2.35
CA VAL A 90 19.60 5.26 -2.42
C VAL A 90 20.51 6.41 -2.00
N GLN A 91 20.58 7.45 -2.83
CA GLN A 91 21.37 8.67 -2.64
C GLN A 91 20.45 9.86 -2.41
N PRO A 92 19.88 10.01 -1.19
CA PRO A 92 18.95 11.09 -0.93
C PRO A 92 19.67 12.41 -0.82
N ARG A 93 19.04 13.49 -1.31
CA ARG A 93 19.50 14.87 -1.09
C ARG A 93 18.34 15.80 -0.77
N ILE A 94 18.62 16.87 -0.04
CA ILE A 94 17.64 17.88 0.29
C ILE A 94 17.77 19.04 -0.70
N VAL A 95 16.68 19.33 -1.41
CA VAL A 95 16.50 20.58 -2.16
C VAL A 95 15.95 21.61 -1.18
N GLN A 96 16.79 22.53 -0.76
CA GLN A 96 16.42 23.56 0.19
C GLN A 96 15.62 24.68 -0.44
N ASN A 97 14.57 25.15 0.23
CA ASN A 97 13.75 26.28 -0.17
C ASN A 97 13.38 26.19 -1.66
N TYR A 98 12.72 25.09 -2.05
CA TYR A 98 12.39 24.77 -3.44
C TYR A 98 11.76 25.96 -4.16
N ASP A 99 12.28 26.33 -5.32
CA ASP A 99 11.96 27.57 -6.03
C ASP A 99 10.85 27.43 -7.09
N GLY A 100 10.28 26.22 -7.26
CA GLY A 100 9.23 25.95 -8.25
C GLY A 100 9.74 25.61 -9.65
N THR A 101 11.05 25.39 -9.81
CA THR A 101 11.63 24.96 -11.10
C THR A 101 11.82 23.45 -11.18
N ASP A 102 12.17 22.95 -12.35
CA ASP A 102 12.50 21.53 -12.56
C ASP A 102 13.65 21.11 -11.63
N ILE A 103 13.52 19.95 -11.01
CA ILE A 103 14.56 19.39 -10.13
C ILE A 103 15.47 18.48 -10.96
N VAL A 104 16.69 18.91 -11.20
CA VAL A 104 17.71 18.07 -11.84
C VAL A 104 18.19 17.05 -10.82
N LEU A 105 17.90 15.77 -11.04
CA LEU A 105 18.32 14.65 -10.19
C LEU A 105 19.76 14.23 -10.52
N ASP A 106 20.05 14.01 -11.81
CA ASP A 106 21.38 13.74 -12.34
C ASP A 106 21.55 14.47 -13.68
N ALA A 107 22.44 15.46 -13.72
CA ALA A 107 22.69 16.28 -14.91
C ALA A 107 23.43 15.50 -16.01
N GLU A 108 24.30 14.57 -15.65
CA GLU A 108 25.09 13.79 -16.62
C GLU A 108 24.22 12.73 -17.29
N ALA A 109 23.34 12.08 -16.53
CA ALA A 109 22.40 11.08 -17.05
C ALA A 109 21.13 11.71 -17.64
N GLY A 110 20.89 13.02 -17.41
CA GLY A 110 19.71 13.72 -17.87
C GLY A 110 18.44 13.40 -17.10
N PHE A 111 18.53 12.92 -15.86
CA PHE A 111 17.37 12.69 -15.00
C PHE A 111 16.88 14.00 -14.41
N VAL A 112 15.64 14.35 -14.75
CA VAL A 112 14.98 15.59 -14.31
C VAL A 112 13.55 15.28 -13.88
N THR A 113 13.16 15.74 -12.70
CA THR A 113 11.74 15.79 -12.31
C THR A 113 11.19 17.12 -12.78
N ALA A 114 10.58 17.10 -13.97
CA ALA A 114 10.07 18.29 -14.64
C ALA A 114 8.69 18.68 -14.09
N VAL A 115 8.50 19.95 -13.75
CA VAL A 115 7.23 20.50 -13.22
C VAL A 115 6.07 20.30 -14.20
N GLU A 116 6.32 20.35 -15.51
CA GLU A 116 5.29 20.09 -16.53
C GLU A 116 4.70 18.68 -16.40
N LYS A 117 5.52 17.70 -16.03
CA LYS A 117 5.13 16.29 -15.88
C LYS A 117 4.66 15.95 -14.46
N PHE A 118 5.19 16.64 -13.47
CA PHE A 118 4.92 16.47 -12.05
C PHE A 118 4.50 17.80 -11.41
N PRO A 119 3.31 18.33 -11.76
CA PRO A 119 2.86 19.66 -11.34
C PRO A 119 2.58 19.78 -9.83
N GLU A 120 2.46 18.67 -9.12
CA GLU A 120 2.31 18.62 -7.65
C GLU A 120 3.50 19.24 -6.93
N LEU A 121 4.70 19.24 -7.52
CA LEU A 121 5.88 19.95 -7.01
C LEU A 121 5.59 21.43 -6.70
N LEU A 122 4.75 22.09 -7.50
CA LEU A 122 4.43 23.51 -7.32
C LEU A 122 3.72 23.84 -6.01
N ARG A 123 3.14 22.83 -5.36
CA ARG A 123 2.51 23.01 -4.03
C ARG A 123 3.53 23.18 -2.91
N HIS A 124 4.79 22.84 -3.18
CA HIS A 124 5.88 22.79 -2.19
C HIS A 124 6.93 23.88 -2.40
N VAL A 125 6.59 24.95 -3.17
CA VAL A 125 7.48 26.11 -3.34
C VAL A 125 7.76 26.77 -1.99
N GLY A 126 9.04 26.97 -1.68
CA GLY A 126 9.50 27.52 -0.41
C GLY A 126 9.77 26.46 0.67
N GLU A 127 9.50 25.19 0.40
CA GLU A 127 9.75 24.07 1.33
C GLU A 127 11.07 23.36 1.04
N ASP A 128 11.59 22.66 2.04
CA ASP A 128 12.70 21.73 1.86
C ASP A 128 12.13 20.37 1.43
N ILE A 129 12.64 19.81 0.33
CA ILE A 129 12.18 18.57 -0.29
C ILE A 129 13.31 17.56 -0.34
N ILE A 130 13.05 16.33 0.09
CA ILE A 130 13.98 15.21 -0.06
C ILE A 130 13.69 14.51 -1.38
N VAL A 131 14.73 14.32 -2.21
CA VAL A 131 14.68 13.63 -3.51
C VAL A 131 15.80 12.62 -3.62
N THR A 132 15.70 11.70 -4.58
CA THR A 132 16.78 10.77 -4.96
C THR A 132 17.68 11.35 -6.04
N ASN A 133 18.68 10.60 -6.49
CA ASN A 133 19.56 10.93 -7.59
C ASN A 133 19.02 10.50 -8.98
N GLY A 134 17.79 9.99 -9.07
CA GLY A 134 17.18 9.55 -10.32
C GLY A 134 17.50 8.13 -10.77
N HIS A 135 18.36 7.38 -10.05
CA HIS A 135 18.72 5.99 -10.37
C HIS A 135 17.98 4.96 -9.52
N THR A 136 17.32 5.41 -8.45
CA THR A 136 16.57 4.58 -7.53
C THR A 136 15.25 5.26 -7.18
N LEU A 137 14.30 4.53 -6.59
CA LEU A 137 13.24 5.16 -5.79
C LEU A 137 13.87 5.87 -4.57
N LEU A 138 13.10 6.68 -3.84
CA LEU A 138 13.53 7.29 -2.58
C LEU A 138 13.27 6.36 -1.39
N GLY A 139 12.15 5.67 -1.39
CA GLY A 139 11.67 4.81 -0.30
C GLY A 139 10.92 5.59 0.78
N ALA A 140 10.27 6.71 0.42
CA ALA A 140 9.34 7.40 1.30
C ALA A 140 8.14 6.50 1.62
N ASP A 141 7.72 5.72 0.66
CA ASP A 141 6.82 4.59 0.78
C ASP A 141 7.60 3.33 1.20
N ASP A 142 7.53 2.87 2.48
CA ASP A 142 6.84 3.54 3.59
C ASP A 142 7.81 3.86 4.75
N LYS A 143 9.09 4.13 4.43
CA LYS A 143 10.08 4.52 5.46
C LYS A 143 9.80 5.91 6.05
N ALA A 144 8.94 6.72 5.42
CA ALA A 144 8.43 7.94 6.02
C ALA A 144 7.50 7.59 7.20
N GLY A 145 6.53 6.70 6.99
CA GLY A 145 5.65 6.22 8.06
C GLY A 145 6.42 5.61 9.23
N ILE A 146 7.47 4.83 8.95
CA ILE A 146 8.36 4.32 10.01
C ILE A 146 8.98 5.48 10.80
N ALA A 147 9.54 6.50 10.12
CA ALA A 147 10.20 7.63 10.76
C ALA A 147 9.22 8.46 11.59
N GLU A 148 7.99 8.61 11.13
CA GLU A 148 6.88 9.30 11.80
C GLU A 148 6.48 8.59 13.09
N ILE A 149 6.22 7.28 13.01
CA ILE A 149 5.85 6.46 14.18
C ILE A 149 6.96 6.48 15.22
N VAL A 150 8.21 6.18 14.84
CA VAL A 150 9.34 6.13 15.78
C VAL A 150 9.57 7.51 16.41
N SER A 151 9.44 8.60 15.65
CA SER A 151 9.64 9.95 16.17
C SER A 151 8.49 10.38 17.09
N ALA A 152 7.26 9.99 16.79
CA ALA A 152 6.12 10.24 17.68
C ALA A 152 6.28 9.49 19.01
N MET A 153 6.69 8.22 18.97
CA MET A 153 6.97 7.46 20.19
C MET A 153 8.10 8.08 21.00
N ALA A 154 9.19 8.49 20.35
CA ALA A 154 10.29 9.17 21.02
C ALA A 154 9.85 10.49 21.67
N TYR A 155 8.97 11.24 21.00
CA TYR A 155 8.38 12.45 21.58
C TYR A 155 7.55 12.15 22.82
N LEU A 156 6.65 11.17 22.76
CA LEU A 156 5.77 10.79 23.87
C LEU A 156 6.55 10.28 25.09
N VAL A 157 7.63 9.53 24.90
CA VAL A 157 8.54 9.11 25.98
C VAL A 157 9.20 10.31 26.65
N GLN A 158 9.60 11.32 25.89
CA GLN A 158 10.26 12.53 26.40
C GLN A 158 9.28 13.54 27.03
N HIS A 159 7.98 13.41 26.74
CA HIS A 159 6.92 14.32 27.18
C HIS A 159 5.83 13.60 27.99
N PRO A 160 6.12 13.09 29.19
CA PRO A 160 5.18 12.33 30.02
C PRO A 160 3.96 13.16 30.49
N GLU A 161 3.98 14.47 30.30
CA GLU A 161 2.82 15.35 30.50
C GLU A 161 1.73 15.12 29.43
N VAL A 162 2.08 14.61 28.24
CA VAL A 162 1.12 14.18 27.23
C VAL A 162 0.51 12.86 27.68
N LYS A 163 -0.77 12.88 28.04
CA LYS A 163 -1.48 11.71 28.56
C LYS A 163 -1.90 10.79 27.42
N HIS A 164 -1.70 9.48 27.64
CA HIS A 164 -2.05 8.45 26.67
C HIS A 164 -2.29 7.08 27.31
N GLY A 165 -3.11 6.26 26.64
CA GLY A 165 -3.23 4.84 26.92
C GLY A 165 -2.01 4.05 26.41
N ARG A 166 -2.12 2.73 26.42
CA ARG A 166 -1.13 1.83 25.81
C ARG A 166 -1.15 2.01 24.29
N VAL A 167 0.02 2.20 23.69
CA VAL A 167 0.19 2.30 22.24
C VAL A 167 1.09 1.17 21.77
N ARG A 168 0.69 0.49 20.71
CA ARG A 168 1.48 -0.53 20.02
C ARG A 168 2.01 0.03 18.72
N VAL A 169 3.21 -0.38 18.33
CA VAL A 169 3.74 -0.11 17.01
C VAL A 169 4.16 -1.42 16.36
N ALA A 170 3.98 -1.52 15.04
CA ALA A 170 4.44 -2.66 14.28
C ALA A 170 5.05 -2.21 12.95
N PHE A 171 6.07 -2.94 12.51
CA PHE A 171 6.71 -2.75 11.21
C PHE A 171 6.74 -4.10 10.49
N ASN A 172 6.13 -4.16 9.32
CA ASN A 172 5.88 -5.41 8.60
C ASN A 172 6.61 -5.48 7.26
N PRO A 173 7.07 -6.68 6.86
CA PRO A 173 7.68 -6.90 5.55
C PRO A 173 6.61 -7.13 4.48
N ASP A 174 7.03 -7.02 3.19
CA ASP A 174 6.30 -7.54 2.02
C ASP A 174 4.91 -6.92 1.75
N GLU A 175 4.67 -5.67 2.19
CA GLU A 175 3.44 -4.95 1.85
C GLU A 175 3.32 -4.76 0.34
N GLU A 176 4.38 -4.29 -0.30
CA GLU A 176 4.46 -3.90 -1.71
C GLU A 176 4.16 -5.05 -2.70
N ILE A 177 4.18 -6.27 -2.21
CA ILE A 177 3.78 -7.47 -2.95
C ILE A 177 2.48 -8.10 -2.40
N GLY A 178 1.73 -7.32 -1.59
CA GLY A 178 0.42 -7.69 -1.04
C GLY A 178 0.45 -8.79 0.01
N ARG A 179 1.57 -8.99 0.72
CA ARG A 179 1.74 -10.05 1.72
C ARG A 179 2.00 -9.53 3.13
N GLY A 180 2.05 -8.22 3.34
CA GLY A 180 2.42 -7.62 4.62
C GLY A 180 1.52 -8.06 5.79
N ALA A 181 0.23 -8.27 5.56
CA ALA A 181 -0.68 -8.73 6.59
C ALA A 181 -0.72 -10.27 6.78
N HIS A 182 -0.18 -11.07 5.84
CA HIS A 182 -0.43 -12.51 5.77
C HIS A 182 -0.01 -13.30 7.01
N GLN A 183 1.08 -12.90 7.66
CA GLN A 183 1.59 -13.56 8.88
C GLN A 183 1.61 -12.60 10.08
N PHE A 184 0.93 -11.46 9.95
CA PHE A 184 0.79 -10.50 11.04
C PHE A 184 -0.03 -11.12 12.19
N ASP A 185 0.52 -11.10 13.40
CA ASP A 185 -0.13 -11.65 14.58
C ASP A 185 -0.99 -10.57 15.26
N VAL A 186 -2.27 -10.49 14.82
CA VAL A 186 -3.25 -9.52 15.34
C VAL A 186 -3.52 -9.73 16.83
N GLU A 187 -3.56 -10.99 17.31
CA GLU A 187 -3.78 -11.30 18.74
C GLU A 187 -2.61 -10.81 19.60
N ARG A 188 -1.38 -11.08 19.17
CA ARG A 188 -0.16 -10.59 19.83
C ARG A 188 -0.06 -9.07 19.79
N PHE A 189 -0.44 -8.46 18.67
CA PHE A 189 -0.48 -7.00 18.56
C PHE A 189 -1.47 -6.40 19.54
N GLY A 190 -2.64 -7.03 19.75
CA GLY A 190 -3.54 -6.79 20.87
C GLY A 190 -4.13 -5.39 20.93
N CYS A 191 -4.40 -4.76 19.77
CA CYS A 191 -5.04 -3.46 19.66
C CYS A 191 -6.53 -3.59 19.39
N GLU A 192 -7.33 -2.63 19.85
CA GLU A 192 -8.74 -2.53 19.47
C GLU A 192 -8.91 -2.01 18.05
N TRP A 193 -8.01 -1.12 17.61
CA TRP A 193 -7.84 -0.68 16.23
C TRP A 193 -6.41 -0.19 16.00
N ALA A 194 -6.05 0.00 14.74
CA ALA A 194 -4.76 0.56 14.37
C ALA A 194 -4.91 1.54 13.20
N TYR A 195 -3.82 2.18 12.83
CA TYR A 195 -3.68 3.01 11.64
C TYR A 195 -2.41 2.58 10.89
N THR A 196 -2.51 2.34 9.58
CA THR A 196 -1.33 2.30 8.72
C THR A 196 -0.91 3.72 8.37
N MET A 197 0.39 4.03 8.49
CA MET A 197 0.96 5.32 8.11
C MET A 197 1.55 5.21 6.70
N ASP A 198 0.69 4.86 5.73
CA ASP A 198 1.06 4.40 4.39
C ASP A 198 0.24 5.11 3.28
N GLY A 199 -0.36 6.24 3.62
CA GLY A 199 -1.07 7.09 2.67
C GLY A 199 -0.12 8.04 1.93
N GLY A 200 -0.62 8.65 0.86
CA GLY A 200 0.15 9.57 0.02
C GLY A 200 0.20 10.99 0.56
N GLU A 201 -0.52 11.89 -0.11
CA GLU A 201 -0.48 13.33 0.15
C GLU A 201 -1.02 13.71 1.53
N VAL A 202 -0.50 14.82 2.06
CA VAL A 202 -0.95 15.39 3.34
C VAL A 202 -2.47 15.58 3.36
N GLY A 203 -3.07 15.05 4.43
CA GLY A 203 -4.51 15.10 4.67
C GLY A 203 -5.26 13.85 4.22
N GLU A 204 -4.67 12.95 3.48
CA GLU A 204 -5.34 11.71 3.07
C GLU A 204 -5.65 10.85 4.29
N LEU A 205 -6.94 10.48 4.38
CA LEU A 205 -7.48 9.57 5.38
C LEU A 205 -8.39 8.60 4.64
N GLU A 206 -8.03 7.32 4.67
CA GLU A 206 -8.61 6.33 3.79
C GLU A 206 -9.13 5.15 4.61
N PHE A 207 -10.41 4.84 4.47
CA PHE A 207 -11.05 3.68 5.09
C PHE A 207 -11.91 2.89 4.09
N GLU A 208 -11.72 3.18 2.81
CA GLU A 208 -12.33 2.47 1.69
C GLU A 208 -11.24 2.09 0.67
N ASN A 209 -11.32 0.89 0.15
CA ASN A 209 -10.46 0.40 -0.91
C ASN A 209 -11.27 -0.49 -1.87
N PHE A 210 -10.69 -0.90 -2.99
CA PHE A 210 -11.36 -1.86 -3.85
C PHE A 210 -11.58 -3.21 -3.15
N ASN A 211 -12.67 -3.91 -3.50
CA ASN A 211 -12.69 -5.36 -3.50
C ASN A 211 -11.90 -5.85 -4.69
N ALA A 212 -11.13 -6.91 -4.54
CA ALA A 212 -10.17 -7.38 -5.51
C ALA A 212 -10.22 -8.88 -5.73
N ALA A 213 -10.17 -9.27 -7.00
CA ALA A 213 -9.97 -10.66 -7.41
C ALA A 213 -8.97 -10.74 -8.56
N SER A 214 -8.28 -11.86 -8.65
CA SER A 214 -7.53 -12.28 -9.83
C SER A 214 -8.33 -13.34 -10.60
N ALA A 215 -8.19 -13.34 -11.93
CA ALA A 215 -8.76 -14.38 -12.76
C ALA A 215 -7.71 -14.85 -13.76
N ARG A 216 -7.49 -16.16 -13.77
CA ARG A 216 -6.69 -16.85 -14.79
C ARG A 216 -7.62 -17.67 -15.67
N ILE A 217 -7.49 -17.50 -16.98
CA ILE A 217 -8.28 -18.21 -17.99
C ILE A 217 -7.33 -18.98 -18.89
N ASP A 218 -7.38 -20.30 -18.82
CA ASP A 218 -6.61 -21.19 -19.67
C ASP A 218 -7.53 -21.78 -20.75
N ILE A 219 -7.14 -21.65 -22.02
CA ILE A 219 -7.90 -22.07 -23.18
C ILE A 219 -7.15 -23.18 -23.91
N THR A 220 -7.83 -24.29 -24.15
CA THR A 220 -7.31 -25.43 -24.91
C THR A 220 -7.96 -25.49 -26.29
N GLY A 221 -7.13 -25.45 -27.31
CA GLY A 221 -7.55 -25.58 -28.73
C GLY A 221 -7.32 -26.97 -29.31
N VAL A 222 -7.74 -27.14 -30.57
CA VAL A 222 -7.49 -28.34 -31.37
C VAL A 222 -6.74 -27.91 -32.62
N SER A 223 -5.50 -28.33 -32.75
CA SER A 223 -4.65 -28.01 -33.89
C SER A 223 -4.79 -29.10 -34.99
N VAL A 224 -4.94 -28.64 -36.20
CA VAL A 224 -4.88 -29.47 -37.44
C VAL A 224 -4.24 -28.65 -38.53
N HIS A 225 -3.79 -29.32 -39.62
CA HIS A 225 -3.24 -28.63 -40.78
C HIS A 225 -4.24 -27.58 -41.32
N PRO A 226 -3.85 -26.32 -41.56
CA PRO A 226 -4.77 -25.24 -41.94
C PRO A 226 -5.64 -25.55 -43.17
N GLY A 227 -5.10 -26.27 -44.13
CA GLY A 227 -5.83 -26.68 -45.33
C GLY A 227 -6.98 -27.69 -45.08
N PHE A 228 -7.01 -28.32 -43.89
CA PHE A 228 -8.02 -29.32 -43.50
C PHE A 228 -8.75 -28.91 -42.21
N ALA A 229 -8.67 -27.62 -41.84
CA ALA A 229 -9.12 -27.10 -40.55
C ALA A 229 -10.64 -26.95 -40.44
N LYS A 230 -11.38 -26.90 -41.55
CA LYS A 230 -12.82 -26.70 -41.53
C LYS A 230 -13.52 -27.77 -40.68
N ASP A 231 -14.34 -27.31 -39.74
CA ASP A 231 -15.12 -28.13 -38.79
C ASP A 231 -14.29 -29.03 -37.84
N LYS A 232 -12.96 -28.77 -37.75
CA LYS A 232 -12.04 -29.55 -36.91
C LYS A 232 -11.17 -28.69 -35.99
N MET A 233 -10.61 -27.61 -36.54
CA MET A 233 -9.71 -26.75 -35.75
C MET A 233 -10.48 -25.91 -34.76
N VAL A 234 -9.97 -25.87 -33.52
CA VAL A 234 -10.34 -24.87 -32.53
C VAL A 234 -9.08 -24.09 -32.17
N ASN A 235 -9.04 -22.82 -32.54
CA ASN A 235 -7.86 -21.98 -32.32
C ASN A 235 -8.00 -21.23 -30.99
N ALA A 236 -7.18 -21.62 -29.99
CA ALA A 236 -7.22 -21.06 -28.66
C ALA A 236 -6.93 -19.54 -28.64
N ALA A 237 -6.00 -19.04 -29.47
CA ALA A 237 -5.72 -17.63 -29.58
C ALA A 237 -6.92 -16.82 -30.09
N ARG A 238 -7.71 -17.38 -31.02
CA ARG A 238 -8.95 -16.76 -31.49
C ARG A 238 -10.04 -16.75 -30.41
N LEU A 239 -10.15 -17.82 -29.62
CA LEU A 239 -11.07 -17.86 -28.48
C LEU A 239 -10.70 -16.81 -27.42
N ALA A 240 -9.41 -16.64 -27.16
CA ALA A 240 -8.91 -15.59 -26.25
C ALA A 240 -9.34 -14.19 -26.71
N THR A 241 -9.13 -13.87 -27.97
CA THR A 241 -9.58 -12.58 -28.56
C THR A 241 -11.11 -12.43 -28.56
N GLU A 242 -11.87 -13.50 -28.83
CA GLU A 242 -13.34 -13.46 -28.74
C GLU A 242 -13.81 -13.18 -27.33
N LEU A 243 -13.16 -13.75 -26.30
CA LEU A 243 -13.47 -13.50 -24.91
C LEU A 243 -13.24 -12.02 -24.54
N VAL A 244 -12.07 -11.49 -24.87
CA VAL A 244 -11.73 -10.07 -24.61
C VAL A 244 -12.72 -9.13 -25.29
N GLN A 245 -13.12 -9.41 -26.54
CA GLN A 245 -14.09 -8.61 -27.28
C GLN A 245 -15.50 -8.60 -26.65
N LYS A 246 -15.82 -9.61 -25.84
CA LYS A 246 -17.11 -9.70 -25.12
C LYS A 246 -17.06 -8.99 -23.76
N MET A 247 -15.88 -8.60 -23.30
CA MET A 247 -15.74 -7.81 -22.06
C MET A 247 -16.22 -6.36 -22.28
N PRO A 248 -16.72 -5.70 -21.24
CA PRO A 248 -17.14 -4.29 -21.33
C PRO A 248 -15.95 -3.39 -21.69
N ALA A 249 -15.97 -2.81 -22.88
CA ALA A 249 -14.85 -2.01 -23.39
C ALA A 249 -14.57 -0.72 -22.59
N ALA A 250 -15.55 -0.19 -21.87
CA ALA A 250 -15.41 1.01 -21.05
C ALA A 250 -15.03 0.70 -19.59
N GLU A 251 -15.06 -0.56 -19.18
CA GLU A 251 -14.77 -0.95 -17.80
C GLU A 251 -13.32 -1.46 -17.69
N VAL A 252 -12.38 -0.59 -18.04
CA VAL A 252 -10.93 -0.81 -18.02
C VAL A 252 -10.25 0.31 -17.23
N PRO A 253 -9.06 0.11 -16.67
CA PRO A 253 -8.37 1.14 -15.88
C PRO A 253 -8.22 2.48 -16.63
N GLU A 254 -7.94 2.42 -17.94
CA GLU A 254 -7.73 3.58 -18.79
C GLU A 254 -8.99 4.43 -19.02
N ALA A 255 -10.18 3.89 -18.71
CA ALA A 255 -11.47 4.55 -18.93
C ALA A 255 -12.27 4.76 -17.63
N THR A 256 -11.72 4.42 -16.47
CA THR A 256 -12.44 4.48 -15.17
C THR A 256 -11.74 5.36 -14.16
N THR A 257 -12.51 6.01 -13.30
CA THR A 257 -12.03 6.91 -12.24
C THR A 257 -12.87 6.78 -10.96
N GLY A 258 -12.40 7.35 -9.85
CA GLY A 258 -13.13 7.39 -8.58
C GLY A 258 -13.60 5.99 -8.15
N TYR A 259 -14.89 5.83 -7.94
CA TYR A 259 -15.53 4.58 -7.48
C TYR A 259 -15.85 3.57 -8.58
N GLU A 260 -15.52 3.89 -9.84
CA GLU A 260 -15.78 2.99 -10.96
C GLU A 260 -14.86 1.76 -10.93
N GLY A 261 -15.48 0.58 -10.99
CA GLY A 261 -14.75 -0.68 -11.06
C GLY A 261 -14.35 -1.07 -12.48
N PHE A 262 -13.46 -2.04 -12.62
CA PHE A 262 -12.91 -2.44 -13.91
C PHE A 262 -12.50 -3.91 -13.98
N PHE A 263 -12.29 -4.38 -15.22
CA PHE A 263 -11.52 -5.57 -15.58
C PHE A 263 -10.22 -5.12 -16.22
N HIS A 264 -9.09 -5.51 -15.69
CA HIS A 264 -7.79 -5.20 -16.29
C HIS A 264 -7.13 -6.47 -16.79
N LEU A 265 -6.95 -6.56 -18.10
CA LEU A 265 -6.18 -7.63 -18.73
C LEU A 265 -4.69 -7.36 -18.52
N THR A 266 -4.06 -8.10 -17.59
CA THR A 266 -2.65 -7.93 -17.23
C THR A 266 -1.72 -8.78 -18.09
N GLY A 267 -2.24 -9.82 -18.74
CA GLY A 267 -1.43 -10.69 -19.58
C GLY A 267 -2.25 -11.49 -20.56
N LEU A 268 -1.72 -11.64 -21.77
CA LEU A 268 -2.27 -12.48 -22.83
C LEU A 268 -1.13 -13.18 -23.56
N SER A 269 -1.17 -14.49 -23.60
CA SER A 269 -0.28 -15.30 -24.43
C SER A 269 -1.07 -16.40 -25.14
N GLY A 270 -0.66 -16.81 -26.34
CA GLY A 270 -1.41 -17.86 -27.01
C GLY A 270 -0.89 -18.32 -28.36
N SER A 271 -1.26 -19.55 -28.68
CA SER A 271 -1.06 -20.22 -29.95
C SER A 271 -2.39 -20.86 -30.41
N VAL A 272 -2.34 -21.74 -31.44
CA VAL A 272 -3.51 -22.52 -31.86
C VAL A 272 -3.95 -23.49 -30.76
N GLU A 273 -3.01 -24.11 -30.07
CA GLU A 273 -3.28 -25.20 -29.13
C GLU A 273 -3.60 -24.71 -27.72
N ARG A 274 -3.02 -23.58 -27.27
CA ARG A 274 -3.21 -23.06 -25.94
C ARG A 274 -3.19 -21.53 -25.94
N ALA A 275 -3.98 -20.94 -25.04
CA ALA A 275 -3.89 -19.53 -24.71
C ALA A 275 -4.15 -19.34 -23.22
N THR A 276 -3.53 -18.32 -22.64
CA THR A 276 -3.75 -17.92 -21.25
C THR A 276 -4.00 -16.41 -21.18
N LEU A 277 -5.03 -16.03 -20.43
CA LEU A 277 -5.32 -14.64 -20.10
C LEU A 277 -5.29 -14.49 -18.57
N ASN A 278 -4.72 -13.37 -18.11
CA ASN A 278 -4.74 -12.99 -16.70
C ASN A 278 -5.49 -11.67 -16.57
N PHE A 279 -6.42 -11.61 -15.63
CA PHE A 279 -7.17 -10.41 -15.30
C PHE A 279 -7.07 -10.12 -13.82
N ILE A 280 -7.13 -8.84 -13.47
CA ILE A 280 -7.54 -8.39 -12.15
C ILE A 280 -8.90 -7.71 -12.25
N ILE A 281 -9.75 -7.94 -11.24
CA ILE A 281 -11.11 -7.43 -11.15
C ILE A 281 -11.18 -6.54 -9.92
N ARG A 282 -11.72 -5.33 -10.08
CA ARG A 282 -11.81 -4.33 -9.01
C ARG A 282 -13.19 -3.69 -9.00
N ASP A 283 -13.75 -3.49 -7.81
CA ASP A 283 -14.91 -2.63 -7.57
C ASP A 283 -14.98 -2.25 -6.08
N HIS A 284 -15.34 -1.01 -5.75
CA HIS A 284 -15.54 -0.60 -4.36
C HIS A 284 -16.81 -1.22 -3.76
N ASP A 285 -17.84 -1.37 -4.57
CA ASP A 285 -19.11 -1.95 -4.16
C ASP A 285 -19.05 -3.49 -4.20
N ARG A 286 -19.44 -4.14 -3.10
CA ARG A 286 -19.38 -5.59 -2.96
C ARG A 286 -20.32 -6.32 -3.93
N GLU A 287 -21.53 -5.82 -4.12
CA GLU A 287 -22.51 -6.45 -5.01
C GLU A 287 -22.07 -6.34 -6.47
N ARG A 288 -21.56 -5.18 -6.88
CA ARG A 288 -21.00 -4.99 -8.23
C ARG A 288 -19.77 -5.85 -8.46
N PHE A 289 -18.91 -5.98 -7.47
CA PHE A 289 -17.75 -6.86 -7.52
C PHE A 289 -18.16 -8.32 -7.76
N GLU A 290 -19.15 -8.83 -7.01
CA GLU A 290 -19.68 -10.18 -7.21
C GLU A 290 -20.35 -10.30 -8.59
N ALA A 291 -21.09 -9.29 -9.05
CA ALA A 291 -21.70 -9.27 -10.38
C ALA A 291 -20.65 -9.34 -11.50
N ARG A 292 -19.49 -8.65 -11.34
CA ARG A 292 -18.36 -8.75 -12.29
C ARG A 292 -17.81 -10.17 -12.39
N LYS A 293 -17.58 -10.81 -11.24
CA LYS A 293 -17.14 -12.20 -11.20
C LYS A 293 -18.15 -13.15 -11.84
N ALA A 294 -19.44 -12.96 -11.56
CA ALA A 294 -20.52 -13.74 -12.14
C ALA A 294 -20.60 -13.55 -13.66
N MET A 295 -20.42 -12.33 -14.16
CA MET A 295 -20.36 -12.03 -15.59
C MET A 295 -19.23 -12.81 -16.28
N LEU A 296 -18.02 -12.78 -15.72
CA LEU A 296 -16.87 -13.52 -16.30
C LEU A 296 -17.12 -15.03 -16.33
N ARG A 297 -17.69 -15.60 -15.24
CA ARG A 297 -18.12 -17.01 -15.21
C ARG A 297 -19.15 -17.31 -16.30
N GLY A 298 -20.14 -16.44 -16.46
CA GLY A 298 -21.18 -16.58 -17.47
C GLY A 298 -20.63 -16.54 -18.91
N LEU A 299 -19.67 -15.65 -19.18
CA LEU A 299 -18.98 -15.59 -20.49
C LEU A 299 -18.24 -16.89 -20.80
N VAL A 300 -17.46 -17.41 -19.84
CA VAL A 300 -16.71 -18.66 -20.01
C VAL A 300 -17.67 -19.83 -20.21
N GLN A 301 -18.74 -19.95 -19.43
CA GLN A 301 -19.74 -21.00 -19.60
C GLN A 301 -20.43 -20.91 -20.98
N GLY A 302 -20.84 -19.71 -21.40
CA GLY A 302 -21.48 -19.50 -22.71
C GLY A 302 -20.57 -19.86 -23.86
N MET A 303 -19.28 -19.58 -23.77
CA MET A 303 -18.31 -19.98 -24.79
C MET A 303 -18.08 -21.49 -24.80
N ASN A 304 -17.96 -22.15 -23.66
CA ASN A 304 -17.83 -23.60 -23.56
C ASN A 304 -19.04 -24.32 -24.16
N LEU A 305 -20.25 -23.84 -23.89
CA LEU A 305 -21.47 -24.38 -24.53
C LEU A 305 -21.45 -24.27 -26.05
N LYS A 306 -20.97 -23.13 -26.58
CA LYS A 306 -20.85 -22.92 -28.04
C LYS A 306 -19.92 -23.94 -28.73
N TYR A 307 -18.83 -24.32 -28.05
CA TYR A 307 -17.85 -25.25 -28.61
C TYR A 307 -18.10 -26.73 -28.24
N GLY A 308 -19.07 -27.01 -27.36
CA GLY A 308 -19.51 -28.35 -27.02
C GLY A 308 -18.53 -29.18 -26.16
N TYR A 309 -17.50 -28.53 -25.58
CA TYR A 309 -16.58 -29.12 -24.63
C TYR A 309 -15.96 -28.00 -23.72
N GLU A 310 -15.37 -28.38 -22.63
CA GLU A 310 -14.70 -27.43 -21.71
C GLU A 310 -13.36 -26.96 -22.28
N ALA A 311 -13.44 -26.13 -23.33
CA ALA A 311 -12.26 -25.54 -23.97
C ALA A 311 -11.60 -24.49 -23.08
N ILE A 312 -12.36 -23.85 -22.16
CA ILE A 312 -11.97 -22.71 -21.37
C ILE A 312 -12.12 -23.06 -19.89
N ALA A 313 -11.01 -23.05 -19.16
CA ALA A 313 -10.98 -23.18 -17.72
C ALA A 313 -10.79 -21.79 -17.08
N LEU A 314 -11.57 -21.49 -16.05
CA LEU A 314 -11.49 -20.25 -15.28
C LEU A 314 -11.11 -20.59 -13.84
N GLN A 315 -9.97 -20.06 -13.40
CA GLN A 315 -9.62 -19.92 -11.99
C GLN A 315 -9.88 -18.48 -11.57
N LEU A 316 -10.56 -18.28 -10.43
CA LEU A 316 -10.94 -16.95 -9.95
C LEU A 316 -10.84 -16.93 -8.45
N ASP A 317 -9.88 -16.14 -7.95
CA ASP A 317 -9.50 -16.07 -6.55
C ASP A 317 -9.69 -14.64 -6.02
N ASP A 318 -10.39 -14.51 -4.91
CA ASP A 318 -10.52 -13.24 -4.20
C ASP A 318 -9.20 -12.92 -3.48
N THR A 319 -8.75 -11.67 -3.58
CA THR A 319 -7.46 -11.25 -3.02
C THR A 319 -7.65 -10.48 -1.71
N TYR A 320 -8.50 -9.46 -1.73
CA TYR A 320 -8.88 -8.67 -0.56
C TYR A 320 -10.24 -8.00 -0.78
N TYR A 321 -10.77 -7.43 0.31
CA TYR A 321 -12.07 -6.77 0.30
C TYR A 321 -11.98 -5.33 0.79
N ASN A 322 -13.03 -4.55 0.54
CA ASN A 322 -13.13 -3.18 0.98
C ASN A 322 -13.22 -3.10 2.51
N MET A 323 -12.21 -2.50 3.14
CA MET A 323 -12.13 -2.38 4.61
C MET A 323 -13.27 -1.56 5.22
N ARG A 324 -13.99 -0.78 4.43
CA ARG A 324 -15.18 -0.05 4.88
C ARG A 324 -16.14 -0.92 5.66
N GLU A 325 -16.36 -2.17 5.23
CA GLU A 325 -17.24 -3.13 5.92
C GLU A 325 -16.85 -3.35 7.39
N LYS A 326 -15.57 -3.19 7.72
CA LYS A 326 -15.00 -3.40 9.05
C LYS A 326 -14.78 -2.10 9.82
N VAL A 327 -14.55 -1.00 9.13
CA VAL A 327 -14.32 0.31 9.75
C VAL A 327 -15.63 1.05 10.04
N GLU A 328 -16.65 0.93 9.18
CA GLU A 328 -17.93 1.62 9.33
C GLU A 328 -18.64 1.36 10.68
N PRO A 329 -18.60 0.15 11.28
CA PRO A 329 -19.14 -0.07 12.62
C PRO A 329 -18.41 0.69 13.76
N VAL A 330 -17.20 1.17 13.50
CA VAL A 330 -16.32 1.84 14.48
C VAL A 330 -15.83 3.22 14.01
N MET A 331 -16.67 3.97 13.32
CA MET A 331 -16.33 5.25 12.67
C MET A 331 -15.69 6.29 13.61
N HIS A 332 -15.80 6.12 14.94
CA HIS A 332 -15.13 6.98 15.90
C HIS A 332 -13.59 7.02 15.72
N ILE A 333 -13.00 5.96 15.14
CA ILE A 333 -11.56 5.93 14.85
C ILE A 333 -11.20 6.88 13.70
N ILE A 334 -12.09 7.02 12.72
CA ILE A 334 -11.95 8.00 11.62
C ILE A 334 -12.14 9.42 12.15
N ASP A 335 -13.11 9.64 13.06
CA ASP A 335 -13.29 10.94 13.70
C ASP A 335 -12.06 11.37 14.49
N ILE A 336 -11.44 10.46 15.25
CA ILE A 336 -10.19 10.71 15.98
C ILE A 336 -9.07 11.14 15.02
N ALA A 337 -8.86 10.39 13.93
CA ALA A 337 -7.82 10.72 12.95
C ALA A 337 -8.08 12.06 12.27
N ARG A 338 -9.34 12.35 11.90
CA ARG A 338 -9.76 13.62 11.32
C ARG A 338 -9.48 14.79 12.26
N GLU A 339 -9.93 14.69 13.53
CA GLU A 339 -9.68 15.70 14.56
C GLU A 339 -8.17 15.89 14.83
N ALA A 340 -7.38 14.82 14.75
CA ALA A 340 -5.93 14.86 14.91
C ALA A 340 -5.24 15.62 13.76
N MET A 341 -5.69 15.44 12.54
CA MET A 341 -5.24 16.20 11.37
C MET A 341 -5.60 17.69 11.51
N GLU A 342 -6.86 18.00 11.85
CA GLU A 342 -7.31 19.37 12.09
C GLU A 342 -6.47 20.06 13.19
N ALA A 343 -6.17 19.35 14.28
CA ALA A 343 -5.34 19.84 15.36
C ALA A 343 -3.88 20.12 14.93
N ALA A 344 -3.38 19.37 13.93
CA ALA A 344 -2.07 19.60 13.31
C ALA A 344 -2.11 20.70 12.23
N GLY A 345 -3.28 21.33 12.00
CA GLY A 345 -3.47 22.32 10.92
C GLY A 345 -3.47 21.71 9.54
N VAL A 346 -3.85 20.44 9.41
CA VAL A 346 -4.01 19.70 8.17
C VAL A 346 -5.49 19.56 7.86
N GLU A 347 -5.90 19.89 6.63
CA GLU A 347 -7.28 19.67 6.17
C GLU A 347 -7.48 18.19 5.79
N PRO A 348 -8.38 17.46 6.46
CA PRO A 348 -8.61 16.05 6.17
C PRO A 348 -9.26 15.84 4.80
N GLN A 349 -8.72 14.93 4.02
CA GLN A 349 -9.23 14.51 2.72
C GLN A 349 -9.59 13.03 2.78
N ILE A 350 -10.87 12.74 3.01
CA ILE A 350 -11.34 11.36 3.02
C ILE A 350 -11.49 10.89 1.57
N LYS A 351 -10.70 9.90 1.20
CA LYS A 351 -10.66 9.34 -0.16
C LYS A 351 -10.79 7.82 -0.10
N ALA A 352 -11.20 7.24 -1.22
CA ALA A 352 -11.17 5.79 -1.43
C ALA A 352 -9.91 5.40 -2.22
N ILE A 353 -9.21 4.38 -1.75
CA ILE A 353 -8.02 3.84 -2.41
C ILE A 353 -8.45 3.04 -3.65
N ARG A 354 -7.81 3.26 -4.79
CA ARG A 354 -7.99 2.44 -6.00
C ARG A 354 -7.03 1.25 -6.06
N GLY A 355 -6.70 0.69 -4.93
CA GLY A 355 -5.82 -0.45 -4.73
C GLY A 355 -6.20 -1.23 -3.48
N GLY A 356 -5.24 -1.89 -2.87
CA GLY A 356 -5.32 -2.51 -1.55
C GLY A 356 -4.20 -1.97 -0.68
N THR A 357 -4.31 -2.19 0.62
CA THR A 357 -3.27 -1.91 1.62
C THR A 357 -3.29 -3.03 2.66
N ASP A 358 -2.25 -3.11 3.48
CA ASP A 358 -2.26 -4.01 4.63
C ASP A 358 -3.42 -3.72 5.59
N GLY A 359 -3.80 -2.46 5.75
CA GLY A 359 -4.95 -2.05 6.55
C GLY A 359 -6.27 -2.70 6.12
N ALA A 360 -6.44 -2.94 4.81
CA ALA A 360 -7.59 -3.66 4.29
C ALA A 360 -7.62 -5.11 4.78
N GLN A 361 -6.50 -5.83 4.67
CA GLN A 361 -6.39 -7.22 5.10
C GLN A 361 -6.50 -7.35 6.63
N LEU A 362 -5.78 -6.50 7.37
CA LEU A 362 -5.82 -6.44 8.84
C LEU A 362 -7.24 -6.19 9.36
N SER A 363 -8.02 -5.33 8.69
CA SER A 363 -9.41 -5.07 9.05
C SER A 363 -10.26 -6.34 8.98
N PHE A 364 -10.05 -7.20 7.97
CA PHE A 364 -10.74 -8.50 7.86
C PHE A 364 -10.19 -9.57 8.80
N MET A 365 -8.97 -9.39 9.33
CA MET A 365 -8.40 -10.23 10.39
C MET A 365 -8.91 -9.85 11.80
N GLY A 366 -9.75 -8.82 11.91
CA GLY A 366 -10.36 -8.37 13.17
C GLY A 366 -9.72 -7.12 13.78
N LEU A 367 -8.81 -6.47 13.08
CA LEU A 367 -8.17 -5.22 13.48
C LEU A 367 -8.58 -4.08 12.53
N PRO A 368 -9.66 -3.32 12.82
CA PRO A 368 -10.00 -2.15 12.00
C PRO A 368 -8.80 -1.22 11.85
N CYS A 369 -8.35 -0.99 10.60
CA CYS A 369 -7.07 -0.34 10.34
C CYS A 369 -7.15 0.59 9.12
N PRO A 370 -7.69 1.82 9.28
CA PRO A 370 -7.67 2.83 8.23
C PRO A 370 -6.26 3.32 7.95
N ASN A 371 -6.08 3.92 6.77
CA ASN A 371 -4.82 4.44 6.29
C ASN A 371 -4.74 5.96 6.48
N VAL A 372 -3.60 6.45 6.97
CA VAL A 372 -3.28 7.85 7.20
C VAL A 372 -2.08 8.22 6.33
N PHE A 373 -2.03 9.43 5.82
CA PHE A 373 -0.95 9.90 4.95
C PHE A 373 0.43 9.80 5.61
N ALA A 374 1.43 9.45 4.78
CA ALA A 374 2.86 9.54 5.09
C ALA A 374 3.55 10.75 4.41
N GLY A 375 2.85 11.44 3.52
CA GLY A 375 3.25 12.73 2.97
C GLY A 375 4.28 12.69 1.83
N GLY A 376 4.68 11.50 1.36
CA GLY A 376 5.48 11.32 0.15
C GLY A 376 4.64 11.41 -1.12
N LEU A 377 5.30 11.58 -2.26
CA LEU A 377 4.67 11.69 -3.58
C LEU A 377 5.48 10.96 -4.64
N ASN A 378 4.82 10.57 -5.74
CA ASN A 378 5.40 9.91 -6.91
C ASN A 378 6.13 8.60 -6.58
N PHE A 379 5.52 7.80 -5.73
CA PHE A 379 6.02 6.52 -5.24
C PHE A 379 6.44 5.56 -6.38
N HIS A 380 7.17 4.51 -6.04
CA HIS A 380 7.59 3.40 -6.89
C HIS A 380 8.51 3.81 -8.05
N GLY A 381 9.15 4.99 -7.99
CA GLY A 381 9.99 5.44 -9.09
C GLY A 381 11.04 6.47 -8.72
N PRO A 382 11.90 6.84 -9.70
CA PRO A 382 13.02 7.77 -9.47
C PRO A 382 12.58 9.23 -9.28
N HIS A 383 11.31 9.54 -9.50
CA HIS A 383 10.73 10.88 -9.28
C HIS A 383 10.04 11.00 -7.93
N GLU A 384 10.17 9.99 -7.08
CA GLU A 384 9.66 10.00 -5.72
C GLU A 384 10.33 11.11 -4.90
N PHE A 385 9.52 11.83 -4.12
CA PHE A 385 10.01 12.88 -3.25
C PHE A 385 9.20 13.02 -1.98
N LEU A 386 9.82 13.59 -0.94
CA LEU A 386 9.21 13.80 0.36
C LEU A 386 9.46 15.22 0.84
N PRO A 387 8.43 16.09 0.90
CA PRO A 387 8.53 17.38 1.56
C PRO A 387 8.74 17.22 3.07
N ILE A 388 9.75 17.88 3.62
CA ILE A 388 10.07 17.80 5.05
C ILE A 388 8.91 18.30 5.94
N PRO A 389 8.15 19.34 5.57
CA PRO A 389 6.96 19.73 6.34
C PRO A 389 5.90 18.62 6.42
N ASN A 390 5.71 17.84 5.35
CA ASN A 390 4.75 16.74 5.31
C ASN A 390 5.11 15.64 6.33
N LEU A 391 6.36 15.20 6.31
CA LEU A 391 6.92 14.22 7.26
C LEU A 391 6.70 14.66 8.72
N LYS A 392 6.91 15.95 9.01
CA LYS A 392 6.68 16.51 10.36
C LYS A 392 5.19 16.53 10.72
N LYS A 393 4.33 16.89 9.77
CA LYS A 393 2.87 16.92 9.98
C LYS A 393 2.30 15.54 10.25
N ALA A 394 2.73 14.51 9.53
CA ALA A 394 2.31 13.14 9.79
C ALA A 394 2.71 12.67 11.20
N CYS A 395 3.94 12.96 11.64
CA CYS A 395 4.37 12.69 13.01
C CYS A 395 3.50 13.43 14.04
N GLU A 396 3.16 14.71 13.82
CA GLU A 396 2.27 15.49 14.68
C GLU A 396 0.85 14.87 14.73
N VAL A 397 0.36 14.35 13.62
CA VAL A 397 -0.94 13.65 13.55
C VAL A 397 -0.92 12.36 14.38
N VAL A 398 0.14 11.56 14.34
CA VAL A 398 0.31 10.38 15.20
C VAL A 398 0.21 10.77 16.68
N ILE A 399 0.94 11.80 17.12
CA ILE A 399 0.91 12.30 18.50
C ILE A 399 -0.50 12.75 18.87
N ASN A 400 -1.18 13.47 17.99
CA ASN A 400 -2.54 13.94 18.22
C ASN A 400 -3.58 12.82 18.30
N ILE A 401 -3.47 11.77 17.46
CA ILE A 401 -4.32 10.58 17.55
C ILE A 401 -4.20 9.95 18.93
N VAL A 402 -2.97 9.77 19.42
CA VAL A 402 -2.70 9.17 20.74
C VAL A 402 -3.33 10.01 21.85
N ARG A 403 -3.11 11.33 21.83
CA ARG A 403 -3.63 12.28 22.83
C ARG A 403 -5.16 12.37 22.81
N LEU A 404 -5.76 12.45 21.61
CA LEU A 404 -7.21 12.55 21.45
C LEU A 404 -7.93 11.24 21.80
N THR A 405 -7.29 10.11 21.58
CA THR A 405 -7.80 8.82 22.05
C THR A 405 -7.93 8.83 23.58
N GLU A 406 -6.90 9.21 24.32
CA GLU A 406 -6.99 9.30 25.80
C GLU A 406 -8.08 10.28 26.22
N ALA A 407 -8.11 11.47 25.63
CA ALA A 407 -9.07 12.50 26.00
C ALA A 407 -10.54 12.08 25.79
N ARG A 408 -10.81 11.19 24.83
CA ARG A 408 -12.16 10.66 24.54
C ARG A 408 -12.63 9.62 25.55
N TYR A 409 -11.71 8.98 26.27
CA TYR A 409 -11.99 7.94 27.27
C TYR A 409 -11.70 8.39 28.73
N ARG A 410 -11.38 9.66 28.93
CA ARG A 410 -11.25 10.29 30.24
C ARG A 410 -12.64 10.49 30.88
#